data_d57e3ee3001595a47ffdf6cba134e3f9
#
_entry.id   d57e3ee3001595a47ffdf6cba134e3f9
#
_cell.length_a   1.000
_cell.length_b   1.000
_cell.length_c   1.000
_cell.angle_alpha   90.00
_cell.angle_beta   90.00
_cell.angle_gamma   90.00
#
_symmetry.space_group_name_H-M   'P 1'
#
loop_
_entity.id
_entity.type
_entity.pdbx_description
1 polymer ?
#
loop_
_entity_poly.entity_id
_entity_poly.type
_entity_poly.pdbx_seq_one_letter_code
_entity_poly.pdbx_strand_id
1 'polypeptide(L)'
;TRIVYMIYVKKVLSIKPRYDNLPKYLIKELLSFSMWIFIMNIIDKLYSTTDTLIIGYIPSLATVGVAVYSVGVTFQGMIQSFSSGLTGVITPKINMMVFSNTSSSELTNTMIRIGRLQCYIVSLVASGFIAFGQDFINLWVGSGYSEAYCVAISVTIPVCIPLVQNVALNIIIAQNKLKFRTIVFAGIAIANVIGTVLCVNAFGIVGASVVTGCTYVLGQGLIMNWYYWKKIKLDIPKFWKNVGPMFIFPAILCICFI
;
A
#
# COMPACT_ATOMS: atom_id res chain seq x y z
N THR A 1 -7.54 -8.25 -24.48
CA THR A 1 -6.22 -8.70 -23.97
C THR A 1 -6.25 -10.17 -23.53
N ARG A 2 -7.22 -10.66 -22.70
CA ARG A 2 -7.28 -12.07 -22.25
C ARG A 2 -7.47 -13.07 -23.40
N ILE A 3 -8.28 -12.75 -24.41
CA ILE A 3 -8.51 -13.60 -25.58
C ILE A 3 -7.23 -13.77 -26.39
N VAL A 4 -6.45 -12.70 -26.59
CA VAL A 4 -5.16 -12.76 -27.30
C VAL A 4 -4.17 -13.66 -26.54
N TYR A 5 -4.11 -13.56 -25.21
CA TYR A 5 -3.31 -14.46 -24.38
C TYR A 5 -3.75 -15.93 -24.52
N MET A 6 -5.04 -16.21 -24.51
CA MET A 6 -5.55 -17.58 -24.68
C MET A 6 -5.16 -18.14 -26.06
N ILE A 7 -5.26 -17.33 -27.12
CA ILE A 7 -4.86 -17.75 -28.48
C ILE A 7 -3.36 -18.00 -28.53
N TYR A 8 -2.55 -17.13 -27.94
CA TYR A 8 -1.09 -17.29 -27.88
C TYR A 8 -0.69 -18.55 -27.11
N VAL A 9 -1.23 -18.79 -25.93
CA VAL A 9 -0.97 -19.99 -25.11
C VAL A 9 -1.34 -21.26 -25.87
N LYS A 10 -2.49 -21.26 -26.57
CA LYS A 10 -2.97 -22.42 -27.34
C LYS A 10 -2.15 -22.66 -28.59
N LYS A 11 -1.75 -21.60 -29.34
CA LYS A 11 -1.06 -21.73 -30.64
C LYS A 11 0.46 -21.83 -30.50
N VAL A 12 1.07 -21.07 -29.61
CA VAL A 12 2.54 -20.97 -29.48
C VAL A 12 3.08 -21.92 -28.40
N LEU A 13 2.45 -21.96 -27.24
CA LEU A 13 2.90 -22.82 -26.15
C LEU A 13 2.31 -24.24 -26.20
N SER A 14 1.35 -24.48 -27.12
CA SER A 14 0.68 -25.79 -27.27
C SER A 14 0.11 -26.37 -25.96
N ILE A 15 -0.15 -25.52 -24.97
CA ILE A 15 -0.70 -25.93 -23.68
C ILE A 15 -2.21 -26.11 -23.87
N LYS A 16 -2.66 -27.35 -23.73
CA LYS A 16 -4.09 -27.67 -23.74
C LYS A 16 -4.55 -27.81 -22.28
N PRO A 17 -5.49 -26.99 -21.80
CA PRO A 17 -6.07 -27.18 -20.46
C PRO A 17 -6.76 -28.56 -20.44
N ARG A 18 -6.36 -29.39 -19.51
CA ARG A 18 -6.88 -30.75 -19.35
C ARG A 18 -7.47 -30.88 -17.94
N TYR A 19 -8.70 -31.32 -17.86
CA TYR A 19 -9.42 -31.50 -16.59
C TYR A 19 -9.24 -32.93 -16.00
N ASP A 20 -8.13 -33.58 -16.33
CA ASP A 20 -7.89 -34.96 -15.88
C ASP A 20 -7.26 -34.95 -14.49
N ASN A 21 -7.97 -35.56 -13.54
CA ASN A 21 -7.48 -35.95 -12.21
C ASN A 21 -6.78 -34.84 -11.39
N LEU A 22 -7.43 -33.70 -11.24
CA LEU A 22 -6.97 -32.68 -10.28
C LEU A 22 -7.03 -33.27 -8.86
N PRO A 23 -5.89 -33.44 -8.18
CA PRO A 23 -5.89 -34.00 -6.83
C PRO A 23 -6.61 -33.06 -5.87
N LYS A 24 -7.51 -33.61 -5.05
CA LYS A 24 -8.35 -32.84 -4.10
C LYS A 24 -7.53 -31.94 -3.16
N TYR A 25 -6.30 -32.36 -2.82
CA TYR A 25 -5.42 -31.53 -1.97
C TYR A 25 -5.01 -30.23 -2.67
N LEU A 26 -4.73 -30.26 -3.98
CA LEU A 26 -4.35 -29.08 -4.76
C LEU A 26 -5.51 -28.09 -4.85
N ILE A 27 -6.73 -28.57 -5.05
CA ILE A 27 -7.94 -27.73 -5.04
C ILE A 27 -8.10 -27.04 -3.67
N LYS A 28 -7.94 -27.80 -2.57
CA LYS A 28 -8.03 -27.27 -1.22
C LYS A 28 -6.96 -26.21 -0.93
N GLU A 29 -5.72 -26.43 -1.40
CA GLU A 29 -4.62 -25.50 -1.25
C GLU A 29 -4.87 -24.20 -2.05
N LEU A 30 -5.29 -24.32 -3.31
CA LEU A 30 -5.66 -23.18 -4.14
C LEU A 30 -6.83 -22.38 -3.57
N LEU A 31 -7.86 -23.04 -3.09
CA LEU A 31 -9.00 -22.37 -2.45
C LEU A 31 -8.59 -21.65 -1.17
N SER A 32 -7.77 -22.28 -0.33
CA SER A 32 -7.26 -21.67 0.90
C SER A 32 -6.42 -20.43 0.60
N PHE A 33 -5.50 -20.51 -0.37
CA PHE A 33 -4.69 -19.39 -0.81
C PHE A 33 -5.55 -18.24 -1.37
N SER A 34 -6.48 -18.57 -2.26
CA SER A 34 -7.39 -17.60 -2.88
C SER A 34 -8.30 -16.93 -1.84
N MET A 35 -8.74 -17.68 -0.83
CA MET A 35 -9.57 -17.15 0.25
C MET A 35 -8.81 -16.12 1.09
N TRP A 36 -7.53 -16.37 1.44
CA TRP A 36 -6.73 -15.38 2.16
C TRP A 36 -6.47 -14.12 1.34
N ILE A 37 -6.20 -14.23 0.04
CA ILE A 37 -6.09 -13.08 -0.85
C ILE A 37 -7.42 -12.32 -0.94
N PHE A 38 -8.53 -13.02 -1.05
CA PHE A 38 -9.86 -12.41 -1.13
C PHE A 38 -10.18 -11.62 0.15
N ILE A 39 -9.99 -12.22 1.32
CA ILE A 39 -10.19 -11.55 2.62
C ILE A 39 -9.26 -10.33 2.75
N MET A 40 -7.99 -10.48 2.37
CA MET A 40 -7.03 -9.37 2.36
C MET A 40 -7.51 -8.19 1.51
N ASN A 41 -7.99 -8.46 0.28
CA ASN A 41 -8.51 -7.42 -0.60
C ASN A 41 -9.78 -6.74 -0.04
N ILE A 42 -10.66 -7.50 0.62
CA ILE A 42 -11.83 -6.93 1.31
C ILE A 42 -11.38 -5.99 2.42
N ILE A 43 -10.44 -6.43 3.28
CA ILE A 43 -9.94 -5.61 4.38
C ILE A 43 -9.26 -4.34 3.86
N ASP A 44 -8.40 -4.46 2.85
CA ASP A 44 -7.72 -3.32 2.21
C ASP A 44 -8.75 -2.34 1.61
N LYS A 45 -9.84 -2.86 1.02
CA LYS A 45 -10.92 -2.03 0.48
C LYS A 45 -11.74 -1.37 1.58
N LEU A 46 -12.13 -2.11 2.61
CA LEU A 46 -12.83 -1.55 3.77
C LEU A 46 -11.99 -0.43 4.41
N TYR A 47 -10.72 -0.70 4.68
CA TYR A 47 -9.80 0.29 5.23
C TYR A 47 -9.77 1.58 4.39
N SER A 48 -9.72 1.48 3.07
CA SER A 48 -9.63 2.64 2.18
C SER A 48 -10.95 3.41 1.98
N THR A 49 -12.12 2.81 2.29
CA THR A 49 -13.42 3.43 2.04
C THR A 49 -14.17 3.81 3.31
N THR A 50 -13.80 3.26 4.46
CA THR A 50 -14.53 3.46 5.72
C THR A 50 -14.56 4.91 6.16
N ASP A 51 -13.45 5.63 6.05
CA ASP A 51 -13.38 7.05 6.43
C ASP A 51 -14.39 7.89 5.63
N THR A 52 -14.46 7.67 4.31
CA THR A 52 -15.42 8.34 3.43
C THR A 52 -16.87 8.05 3.83
N LEU A 53 -17.15 6.79 4.23
CA LEU A 53 -18.48 6.42 4.71
C LEU A 53 -18.83 7.08 6.04
N ILE A 54 -17.89 7.10 7.00
CA ILE A 54 -18.11 7.73 8.31
C ILE A 54 -18.32 9.23 8.16
N ILE A 55 -17.49 9.92 7.36
CA ILE A 55 -17.62 11.35 7.07
C ILE A 55 -18.98 11.64 6.43
N GLY A 56 -19.42 10.82 5.47
CA GLY A 56 -20.70 10.98 4.78
C GLY A 56 -21.91 10.76 5.69
N TYR A 57 -21.76 10.03 6.78
CA TYR A 57 -22.83 9.82 7.77
C TYR A 57 -23.02 10.99 8.73
N ILE A 58 -22.07 11.94 8.79
CA ILE A 58 -22.15 13.12 9.67
C ILE A 58 -22.83 14.27 8.93
N PRO A 59 -24.04 14.71 9.36
CA PRO A 59 -24.83 15.70 8.61
C PRO A 59 -24.10 17.02 8.36
N SER A 60 -23.25 17.46 9.30
CA SER A 60 -22.49 18.72 9.19
C SER A 60 -21.34 18.67 8.17
N LEU A 61 -20.84 17.48 7.86
CA LEU A 61 -19.74 17.27 6.92
C LEU A 61 -20.20 16.69 5.58
N ALA A 62 -21.20 15.81 5.65
CA ALA A 62 -21.88 15.10 4.55
C ALA A 62 -21.19 15.24 3.16
N THR A 63 -21.85 15.89 2.20
CA THR A 63 -21.39 15.94 0.80
C THR A 63 -20.07 16.70 0.63
N VAL A 64 -19.90 17.84 1.32
CA VAL A 64 -18.70 18.67 1.17
C VAL A 64 -17.48 17.98 1.79
N GLY A 65 -17.61 17.45 3.02
CA GLY A 65 -16.53 16.74 3.68
C GLY A 65 -16.09 15.49 2.91
N VAL A 66 -17.02 14.71 2.36
CA VAL A 66 -16.73 13.57 1.49
C VAL A 66 -15.97 13.99 0.24
N ALA A 67 -16.38 15.08 -0.40
CA ALA A 67 -15.73 15.59 -1.60
C ALA A 67 -14.28 16.01 -1.30
N VAL A 68 -14.08 16.83 -0.25
CA VAL A 68 -12.75 17.29 0.18
C VAL A 68 -11.84 16.12 0.56
N TYR A 69 -12.33 15.17 1.36
CA TYR A 69 -11.59 13.98 1.76
C TYR A 69 -11.19 13.13 0.55
N SER A 70 -12.12 12.93 -0.40
CA SER A 70 -11.86 12.14 -1.61
C SER A 70 -10.79 12.76 -2.50
N VAL A 71 -10.72 14.08 -2.61
CA VAL A 71 -9.65 14.79 -3.32
C VAL A 71 -8.29 14.48 -2.69
N GLY A 72 -8.19 14.57 -1.35
CA GLY A 72 -6.95 14.25 -0.63
C GLY A 72 -6.49 12.80 -0.83
N VAL A 73 -7.42 11.84 -0.71
CA VAL A 73 -7.10 10.40 -0.88
C VAL A 73 -6.79 10.04 -2.34
N THR A 74 -7.33 10.78 -3.32
CA THR A 74 -7.01 10.56 -4.74
C THR A 74 -5.52 10.73 -5.00
N PHE A 75 -4.88 11.72 -4.37
CA PHE A 75 -3.44 11.92 -4.50
C PHE A 75 -2.62 10.74 -3.94
N GLN A 76 -3.00 10.21 -2.78
CA GLN A 76 -2.42 8.98 -2.23
C GLN A 76 -2.52 7.82 -3.24
N GLY A 77 -3.68 7.65 -3.87
CA GLY A 77 -3.90 6.62 -4.90
C GLY A 77 -3.00 6.77 -6.12
N MET A 78 -2.71 8.00 -6.54
CA MET A 78 -1.75 8.27 -7.62
C MET A 78 -0.34 7.79 -7.27
N ILE A 79 0.17 8.13 -6.09
CA ILE A 79 1.49 7.67 -5.63
C ILE A 79 1.54 6.14 -5.53
N GLN A 80 0.50 5.52 -5.00
CA GLN A 80 0.41 4.05 -4.95
C GLN A 80 0.46 3.42 -6.33
N SER A 81 -0.20 4.02 -7.33
CA SER A 81 -0.21 3.52 -8.69
C SER A 81 1.17 3.54 -9.33
N PHE A 82 1.95 4.61 -9.13
CA PHE A 82 3.35 4.69 -9.57
C PHE A 82 4.21 3.60 -8.95
N SER A 83 4.14 3.42 -7.63
CA SER A 83 4.91 2.40 -6.92
C SER A 83 4.51 0.97 -7.36
N SER A 84 3.21 0.72 -7.55
CA SER A 84 2.69 -0.58 -7.97
C SER A 84 3.11 -0.94 -9.39
N GLY A 85 3.19 0.04 -10.29
CA GLY A 85 3.68 -0.16 -11.66
C GLY A 85 5.11 -0.70 -11.68
N LEU A 86 6.01 -0.14 -10.87
CA LEU A 86 7.38 -0.63 -10.72
C LEU A 86 7.44 -2.03 -10.12
N THR A 87 6.67 -2.25 -9.06
CA THR A 87 6.66 -3.55 -8.37
C THR A 87 6.11 -4.65 -9.28
N GLY A 88 5.10 -4.35 -10.10
CA GLY A 88 4.50 -5.30 -11.03
C GLY A 88 5.50 -5.93 -12.01
N VAL A 89 6.45 -5.13 -12.51
CA VAL A 89 7.52 -5.61 -13.42
C VAL A 89 8.48 -6.58 -12.71
N ILE A 90 8.68 -6.41 -11.41
CA ILE A 90 9.69 -7.16 -10.63
C ILE A 90 9.08 -8.39 -9.96
N THR A 91 7.77 -8.44 -9.78
CA THR A 91 7.04 -9.54 -9.13
C THR A 91 7.40 -10.93 -9.68
N PRO A 92 7.51 -11.17 -11.01
CA PRO A 92 7.90 -12.48 -11.52
C PRO A 92 9.29 -12.91 -11.06
N LYS A 93 10.25 -11.98 -10.99
CA LYS A 93 11.59 -12.26 -10.50
C LYS A 93 11.59 -12.63 -9.02
N ILE A 94 10.82 -11.91 -8.20
CA ILE A 94 10.68 -12.21 -6.77
C ILE A 94 10.09 -13.61 -6.58
N ASN A 95 9.05 -13.95 -7.34
CA ASN A 95 8.45 -15.28 -7.29
C ASN A 95 9.47 -16.36 -7.64
N MET A 96 10.24 -16.21 -8.72
CA MET A 96 11.30 -17.16 -9.07
C MET A 96 12.32 -17.32 -7.95
N MET A 97 12.79 -16.22 -7.33
CA MET A 97 13.74 -16.26 -6.23
C MET A 97 13.19 -17.02 -5.02
N VAL A 98 11.91 -16.80 -4.67
CA VAL A 98 11.25 -17.50 -3.58
C VAL A 98 11.10 -18.99 -3.87
N PHE A 99 10.66 -19.37 -5.07
CA PHE A 99 10.51 -20.77 -5.47
C PHE A 99 11.85 -21.51 -5.61
N SER A 100 12.93 -20.80 -5.96
CA SER A 100 14.29 -21.35 -6.00
C SER A 100 14.95 -21.45 -4.61
N ASN A 101 14.21 -21.19 -3.52
CA ASN A 101 14.72 -21.16 -2.16
C ASN A 101 15.97 -20.27 -1.97
N THR A 102 15.99 -19.12 -2.67
CA THR A 102 17.04 -18.12 -2.56
C THR A 102 17.23 -17.66 -1.11
N SER A 103 18.46 -17.42 -0.70
CA SER A 103 18.80 -17.02 0.67
C SER A 103 18.08 -15.74 1.10
N SER A 104 17.72 -15.63 2.39
CA SER A 104 17.11 -14.43 2.96
C SER A 104 18.00 -13.18 2.78
N SER A 105 19.31 -13.34 2.74
CA SER A 105 20.26 -12.25 2.49
C SER A 105 20.11 -11.71 1.07
N GLU A 106 19.98 -12.55 0.07
CA GLU A 106 19.82 -12.16 -1.32
C GLU A 106 18.44 -11.56 -1.59
N LEU A 107 17.37 -12.10 -0.97
CA LEU A 107 16.05 -11.48 -0.97
C LEU A 107 16.09 -10.08 -0.35
N THR A 108 16.80 -9.90 0.78
CA THR A 108 16.98 -8.60 1.43
C THR A 108 17.74 -7.63 0.52
N ASN A 109 18.82 -8.06 -0.13
CA ASN A 109 19.59 -7.21 -1.04
C ASN A 109 18.73 -6.77 -2.25
N THR A 110 17.92 -7.68 -2.78
CA THR A 110 16.95 -7.36 -3.85
C THR A 110 15.91 -6.34 -3.36
N MET A 111 15.38 -6.54 -2.14
CA MET A 111 14.45 -5.60 -1.51
C MET A 111 15.08 -4.22 -1.33
N ILE A 112 16.34 -4.12 -0.90
CA ILE A 112 17.07 -2.85 -0.76
C ILE A 112 17.23 -2.17 -2.12
N ARG A 113 17.64 -2.90 -3.16
CA ARG A 113 17.86 -2.34 -4.49
C ARG A 113 16.58 -1.74 -5.07
N ILE A 114 15.48 -2.45 -4.96
CA ILE A 114 14.19 -2.02 -5.46
C ILE A 114 13.60 -0.93 -4.57
N GLY A 115 13.73 -1.08 -3.23
CA GLY A 115 13.27 -0.09 -2.27
C GLY A 115 13.95 1.26 -2.46
N ARG A 116 15.23 1.31 -2.83
CA ARG A 116 15.92 2.55 -3.20
C ARG A 116 15.30 3.20 -4.43
N LEU A 117 15.03 2.43 -5.49
CA LEU A 117 14.40 2.95 -6.69
C LEU A 117 13.00 3.49 -6.39
N GLN A 118 12.21 2.76 -5.61
CA GLN A 118 10.90 3.20 -5.17
C GLN A 118 10.99 4.45 -4.29
N CYS A 119 11.99 4.52 -3.38
CA CYS A 119 12.22 5.66 -2.53
C CYS A 119 12.49 6.93 -3.35
N TYR A 120 13.32 6.88 -4.40
CA TYR A 120 13.55 8.03 -5.27
C TYR A 120 12.26 8.55 -5.89
N ILE A 121 11.43 7.66 -6.44
CA ILE A 121 10.19 8.06 -7.12
C ILE A 121 9.16 8.56 -6.12
N VAL A 122 8.93 7.80 -5.05
CA VAL A 122 7.93 8.13 -4.02
C VAL A 122 8.30 9.43 -3.31
N SER A 123 9.57 9.62 -2.96
CA SER A 123 10.02 10.83 -2.28
C SER A 123 10.00 12.05 -3.18
N LEU A 124 10.33 11.91 -4.48
CA LEU A 124 10.23 13.01 -5.45
C LEU A 124 8.79 13.50 -5.58
N VAL A 125 7.84 12.58 -5.78
CA VAL A 125 6.42 12.93 -5.91
C VAL A 125 5.86 13.48 -4.61
N ALA A 126 6.20 12.87 -3.47
CA ALA A 126 5.73 13.33 -2.17
C ALA A 126 6.29 14.72 -1.83
N SER A 127 7.59 14.97 -2.05
CA SER A 127 8.20 16.28 -1.77
C SER A 127 7.65 17.37 -2.68
N GLY A 128 7.45 17.08 -3.96
CA GLY A 128 6.81 18.00 -4.90
C GLY A 128 5.38 18.35 -4.46
N PHE A 129 4.62 17.38 -3.96
CA PHE A 129 3.28 17.65 -3.45
C PHE A 129 3.29 18.40 -2.11
N ILE A 130 4.25 18.15 -1.22
CA ILE A 130 4.38 18.90 0.03
C ILE A 130 4.68 20.38 -0.29
N ALA A 131 5.57 20.65 -1.26
CA ALA A 131 5.96 22.01 -1.62
C ALA A 131 4.87 22.78 -2.38
N PHE A 132 4.18 22.13 -3.33
CA PHE A 132 3.27 22.79 -4.27
C PHE A 132 1.83 22.28 -4.20
N GLY A 133 1.52 21.36 -3.30
CA GLY A 133 0.24 20.65 -3.28
C GLY A 133 -0.95 21.54 -2.95
N GLN A 134 -0.77 22.58 -2.14
CA GLN A 134 -1.84 23.53 -1.84
C GLN A 134 -2.24 24.31 -3.08
N ASP A 135 -1.25 24.83 -3.83
CA ASP A 135 -1.49 25.57 -5.07
C ASP A 135 -2.04 24.65 -6.16
N PHE A 136 -1.51 23.42 -6.23
CA PHE A 136 -2.03 22.40 -7.13
C PHE A 136 -3.51 22.08 -6.88
N ILE A 137 -3.93 21.90 -5.63
CA ILE A 137 -5.33 21.64 -5.27
C ILE A 137 -6.20 22.84 -5.61
N ASN A 138 -5.75 24.06 -5.28
CA ASN A 138 -6.48 25.28 -5.60
C ASN A 138 -6.70 25.45 -7.11
N LEU A 139 -5.69 25.10 -7.92
CA LEU A 139 -5.77 25.17 -9.38
C LEU A 139 -6.63 24.04 -9.97
N TRP A 140 -6.55 22.83 -9.39
CA TRP A 140 -7.21 21.64 -9.93
C TRP A 140 -8.71 21.57 -9.60
N VAL A 141 -9.06 21.85 -8.33
CA VAL A 141 -10.43 21.66 -7.81
C VAL A 141 -11.04 22.96 -7.29
N GLY A 142 -10.24 23.98 -7.06
CA GLY A 142 -10.66 25.30 -6.56
C GLY A 142 -10.37 25.52 -5.08
N SER A 143 -10.44 26.80 -4.64
CA SER A 143 -10.06 27.23 -3.29
C SER A 143 -10.96 26.70 -2.15
N GLY A 144 -12.14 26.18 -2.47
CA GLY A 144 -13.02 25.53 -1.49
C GLY A 144 -12.53 24.19 -0.95
N TYR A 145 -11.41 23.65 -1.49
CA TYR A 145 -10.86 22.36 -1.14
C TYR A 145 -9.52 22.44 -0.38
N SER A 146 -9.23 23.56 0.27
CA SER A 146 -7.96 23.78 0.96
C SER A 146 -7.62 22.72 2.01
N GLU A 147 -8.61 22.20 2.76
CA GLU A 147 -8.40 21.12 3.73
C GLU A 147 -7.97 19.78 3.09
N ALA A 148 -8.25 19.58 1.80
CA ALA A 148 -7.81 18.37 1.08
C ALA A 148 -6.29 18.23 1.06
N TYR A 149 -5.54 19.32 1.15
CA TYR A 149 -4.09 19.30 1.27
C TYR A 149 -3.64 18.64 2.59
N CYS A 150 -4.24 19.04 3.71
CA CYS A 150 -3.93 18.43 5.02
C CYS A 150 -4.30 16.95 5.04
N VAL A 151 -5.45 16.59 4.47
CA VAL A 151 -5.86 15.18 4.31
C VAL A 151 -4.83 14.41 3.48
N ALA A 152 -4.45 14.93 2.30
CA ALA A 152 -3.50 14.29 1.41
C ALA A 152 -2.15 14.03 2.08
N ILE A 153 -1.60 15.01 2.79
CA ILE A 153 -0.32 14.85 3.52
C ILE A 153 -0.45 13.81 4.61
N SER A 154 -1.51 13.87 5.43
CA SER A 154 -1.72 12.98 6.57
C SER A 154 -1.79 11.51 6.16
N VAL A 155 -2.35 11.19 4.99
CA VAL A 155 -2.43 9.81 4.50
C VAL A 155 -1.25 9.41 3.62
N THR A 156 -0.65 10.33 2.86
CA THR A 156 0.42 10.04 1.90
C THR A 156 1.76 9.76 2.57
N ILE A 157 2.15 10.56 3.58
CA ILE A 157 3.43 10.38 4.27
C ILE A 157 3.53 8.97 4.90
N PRO A 158 2.54 8.48 5.67
CA PRO A 158 2.57 7.13 6.20
C PRO A 158 2.60 6.03 5.15
N VAL A 159 1.93 6.23 4.03
CA VAL A 159 1.88 5.25 2.92
C VAL A 159 3.23 5.12 2.21
N CYS A 160 4.12 6.09 2.26
CA CYS A 160 5.47 5.96 1.72
C CYS A 160 6.24 4.76 2.33
N ILE A 161 5.98 4.43 3.61
CA ILE A 161 6.62 3.28 4.28
C ILE A 161 6.34 1.95 3.54
N PRO A 162 5.09 1.50 3.38
CA PRO A 162 4.80 0.26 2.67
C PRO A 162 5.14 0.32 1.18
N LEU A 163 5.09 1.49 0.55
CA LEU A 163 5.42 1.60 -0.88
C LEU A 163 6.87 1.24 -1.17
N VAL A 164 7.81 1.70 -0.36
CA VAL A 164 9.22 1.31 -0.51
C VAL A 164 9.49 -0.14 -0.10
N GLN A 165 8.58 -0.77 0.64
CA GLN A 165 8.64 -2.16 1.10
C GLN A 165 7.77 -3.13 0.30
N ASN A 166 7.19 -2.73 -0.83
CA ASN A 166 6.31 -3.57 -1.66
C ASN A 166 6.91 -4.94 -2.02
N VAL A 167 8.24 -5.03 -2.13
CA VAL A 167 8.95 -6.31 -2.35
C VAL A 167 8.70 -7.29 -1.21
N ALA A 168 8.68 -6.82 0.05
CA ALA A 168 8.43 -7.69 1.20
C ALA A 168 7.00 -8.28 1.16
N LEU A 169 6.01 -7.48 0.71
CA LEU A 169 4.66 -7.95 0.48
C LEU A 169 4.62 -9.07 -0.57
N ASN A 170 5.30 -8.89 -1.70
CA ASN A 170 5.38 -9.92 -2.74
C ASN A 170 6.06 -11.20 -2.25
N ILE A 171 7.09 -11.09 -1.42
CA ILE A 171 7.76 -12.25 -0.81
C ILE A 171 6.78 -13.04 0.06
N ILE A 172 5.98 -12.39 0.93
CA ILE A 172 5.01 -13.11 1.78
C ILE A 172 3.86 -13.72 0.97
N ILE A 173 3.46 -13.08 -0.14
CA ILE A 173 2.48 -13.65 -1.07
C ILE A 173 3.04 -14.91 -1.70
N ALA A 174 4.26 -14.84 -2.27
CA ALA A 174 4.93 -15.97 -2.90
C ALA A 174 5.21 -17.14 -1.91
N GLN A 175 5.45 -16.83 -0.62
CA GLN A 175 5.63 -17.82 0.44
C GLN A 175 4.32 -18.35 1.03
N ASN A 176 3.15 -17.92 0.54
CA ASN A 176 1.82 -18.24 1.11
C ASN A 176 1.69 -17.90 2.61
N LYS A 177 2.33 -16.81 3.06
CA LYS A 177 2.35 -16.36 4.47
C LYS A 177 1.46 -15.13 4.72
N LEU A 178 0.34 -15.03 4.00
CA LEU A 178 -0.58 -13.88 4.06
C LEU A 178 -1.42 -13.83 5.34
N LYS A 179 -1.67 -14.96 5.97
CA LYS A 179 -2.58 -15.07 7.12
C LYS A 179 -2.30 -14.04 8.22
N PHE A 180 -1.04 -13.88 8.61
CA PHE A 180 -0.67 -12.93 9.66
C PHE A 180 -0.98 -11.48 9.24
N ARG A 181 -0.57 -11.08 8.02
CA ARG A 181 -0.87 -9.75 7.49
C ARG A 181 -2.38 -9.48 7.49
N THR A 182 -3.16 -10.43 7.02
CA THR A 182 -4.62 -10.29 6.93
C THR A 182 -5.26 -10.07 8.31
N ILE A 183 -4.82 -10.82 9.33
CA ILE A 183 -5.32 -10.67 10.71
C ILE A 183 -4.91 -9.31 11.30
N VAL A 184 -3.65 -8.91 11.11
CA VAL A 184 -3.15 -7.60 11.59
C VAL A 184 -3.94 -6.47 10.96
N PHE A 185 -4.15 -6.51 9.64
CA PHE A 185 -4.89 -5.46 8.94
C PHE A 185 -6.38 -5.43 9.29
N ALA A 186 -6.99 -6.58 9.60
CA ALA A 186 -8.34 -6.60 10.15
C ALA A 186 -8.41 -5.86 11.50
N GLY A 187 -7.47 -6.12 12.40
CA GLY A 187 -7.38 -5.40 13.68
C GLY A 187 -7.14 -3.90 13.50
N ILE A 188 -6.26 -3.52 12.58
CA ILE A 188 -5.97 -2.13 12.25
C ILE A 188 -7.18 -1.43 11.63
N ALA A 189 -7.92 -2.11 10.75
CA ALA A 189 -9.16 -1.56 10.18
C ALA A 189 -10.20 -1.28 11.26
N ILE A 190 -10.36 -2.16 12.24
CA ILE A 190 -11.25 -1.94 13.38
C ILE A 190 -10.77 -0.74 14.22
N ALA A 191 -9.47 -0.66 14.52
CA ALA A 191 -8.90 0.46 15.25
C ALA A 191 -9.05 1.79 14.50
N ASN A 192 -8.89 1.77 13.16
CA ASN A 192 -9.14 2.93 12.30
C ASN A 192 -10.59 3.39 12.41
N VAL A 193 -11.57 2.49 12.27
CA VAL A 193 -13.00 2.83 12.39
C VAL A 193 -13.29 3.52 13.72
N ILE A 194 -12.85 2.90 14.82
CA ILE A 194 -13.07 3.45 16.18
C ILE A 194 -12.40 4.83 16.31
N GLY A 195 -11.14 4.94 15.91
CA GLY A 195 -10.39 6.20 15.97
C GLY A 195 -11.01 7.28 15.10
N THR A 196 -11.43 6.95 13.87
CA THR A 196 -12.09 7.90 12.96
C THR A 196 -13.39 8.41 13.55
N VAL A 197 -14.27 7.55 14.08
CA VAL A 197 -15.53 7.97 14.73
C VAL A 197 -15.29 8.91 15.90
N LEU A 198 -14.26 8.65 16.72
CA LEU A 198 -13.93 9.51 17.85
C LEU A 198 -13.33 10.85 17.42
N CYS A 199 -12.41 10.84 16.45
CA CYS A 199 -11.66 12.04 16.06
C CYS A 199 -12.40 12.93 15.06
N VAL A 200 -13.28 12.38 14.21
CA VAL A 200 -13.99 13.17 13.19
C VAL A 200 -14.95 14.18 13.82
N ASN A 201 -15.57 13.85 14.95
CA ASN A 201 -16.45 14.77 15.67
C ASN A 201 -15.70 15.95 16.33
N ALA A 202 -14.42 15.75 16.71
CA ALA A 202 -13.62 16.78 17.37
C ALA A 202 -12.77 17.61 16.40
N PHE A 203 -12.22 16.96 15.37
CA PHE A 203 -11.22 17.52 14.45
C PHE A 203 -11.64 17.50 12.99
N GLY A 204 -12.89 17.16 12.68
CA GLY A 204 -13.40 17.12 11.31
C GLY A 204 -12.71 16.08 10.43
N ILE A 205 -12.65 16.34 9.12
CA ILE A 205 -12.09 15.44 8.12
C ILE A 205 -10.56 15.25 8.27
N VAL A 206 -9.86 16.26 8.77
CA VAL A 206 -8.42 16.17 9.04
C VAL A 206 -8.16 15.18 10.18
N GLY A 207 -9.01 15.17 11.21
CA GLY A 207 -8.93 14.19 12.30
C GLY A 207 -9.04 12.75 11.79
N ALA A 208 -9.98 12.49 10.88
CA ALA A 208 -10.10 11.18 10.24
C ALA A 208 -8.82 10.77 9.50
N SER A 209 -8.26 11.66 8.68
CA SER A 209 -7.03 11.37 7.91
C SER A 209 -5.81 11.13 8.78
N VAL A 210 -5.67 11.85 9.90
CA VAL A 210 -4.57 11.64 10.87
C VAL A 210 -4.69 10.26 11.53
N VAL A 211 -5.89 9.85 11.93
CA VAL A 211 -6.12 8.50 12.49
C VAL A 211 -5.71 7.43 11.47
N THR A 212 -6.10 7.58 10.22
CA THR A 212 -5.74 6.66 9.14
C THR A 212 -4.23 6.62 8.94
N GLY A 213 -3.56 7.77 8.94
CA GLY A 213 -2.10 7.84 8.89
C GLY A 213 -1.43 7.12 10.07
N CYS A 214 -1.87 7.38 11.30
CA CYS A 214 -1.34 6.74 12.51
C CYS A 214 -1.53 5.22 12.49
N THR A 215 -2.71 4.74 12.13
CA THR A 215 -2.99 3.29 12.04
C THR A 215 -2.17 2.62 10.94
N TYR A 216 -1.86 3.32 9.83
CA TYR A 216 -0.94 2.86 8.80
C TYR A 216 0.49 2.70 9.35
N VAL A 217 0.99 3.69 10.08
CA VAL A 217 2.33 3.62 10.72
C VAL A 217 2.39 2.46 11.71
N LEU A 218 1.38 2.28 12.54
CA LEU A 218 1.33 1.18 13.49
C LEU A 218 1.34 -0.18 12.78
N GLY A 219 0.49 -0.34 11.77
CA GLY A 219 0.35 -1.60 11.05
C GLY A 219 1.56 -1.93 10.17
N GLN A 220 1.87 -1.07 9.23
CA GLN A 220 2.94 -1.29 8.26
C GLN A 220 4.31 -0.91 8.81
N GLY A 221 4.38 0.21 9.53
CA GLY A 221 5.65 0.71 10.05
C GLY A 221 6.20 -0.12 11.20
N LEU A 222 5.37 -0.59 12.13
CA LEU A 222 5.82 -1.32 13.31
C LEU A 222 5.54 -2.83 13.20
N ILE A 223 4.27 -3.24 13.13
CA ILE A 223 3.90 -4.66 13.24
C ILE A 223 4.42 -5.46 12.05
N MET A 224 4.24 -4.97 10.82
CA MET A 224 4.71 -5.69 9.64
C MET A 224 6.23 -5.70 9.53
N ASN A 225 6.95 -4.63 9.91
CA ASN A 225 8.41 -4.63 9.95
C ASN A 225 8.94 -5.68 10.96
N TRP A 226 8.32 -5.78 12.13
CA TRP A 226 8.65 -6.84 13.09
C TRP A 226 8.41 -8.23 12.50
N TYR A 227 7.29 -8.44 11.80
CA TYR A 227 6.96 -9.71 11.16
C TYR A 227 7.97 -10.08 10.06
N TYR A 228 8.31 -9.14 9.18
CA TYR A 228 9.31 -9.34 8.13
C TYR A 228 10.68 -9.71 8.74
N TRP A 229 11.07 -9.06 9.81
CA TRP A 229 12.34 -9.33 10.47
C TRP A 229 12.36 -10.69 11.18
N LYS A 230 11.42 -10.93 12.10
CA LYS A 230 11.45 -12.10 12.99
C LYS A 230 10.93 -13.38 12.36
N LYS A 231 9.90 -13.31 11.50
CA LYS A 231 9.21 -14.48 10.95
C LYS A 231 9.60 -14.80 9.51
N ILE A 232 9.79 -13.78 8.69
CA ILE A 232 10.22 -13.98 7.29
C ILE A 232 11.75 -14.01 7.19
N LYS A 233 12.47 -13.52 8.20
CA LYS A 233 13.94 -13.47 8.31
C LYS A 233 14.58 -12.53 7.28
N LEU A 234 13.87 -11.48 6.86
CA LEU A 234 14.43 -10.38 6.08
C LEU A 234 15.19 -9.44 7.03
N ASP A 235 16.36 -8.96 6.63
CA ASP A 235 17.15 -8.02 7.43
C ASP A 235 16.58 -6.60 7.30
N ILE A 236 15.51 -6.32 8.05
CA ILE A 236 14.82 -5.03 8.07
C ILE A 236 15.71 -3.89 8.62
N PRO A 237 16.53 -4.08 9.68
CA PRO A 237 17.48 -3.06 10.10
C PRO A 237 18.43 -2.66 8.96
N LYS A 238 18.99 -3.63 8.23
CA LYS A 238 19.84 -3.38 7.06
C LYS A 238 19.09 -2.65 5.96
N PHE A 239 17.82 -3.01 5.71
CA PHE A 239 16.96 -2.32 4.74
C PHE A 239 16.81 -0.84 5.10
N TRP A 240 16.38 -0.51 6.31
CA TRP A 240 16.15 0.86 6.72
C TRP A 240 17.44 1.69 6.83
N LYS A 241 18.57 1.06 7.21
CA LYS A 241 19.88 1.72 7.18
C LYS A 241 20.28 2.16 5.76
N ASN A 242 19.84 1.43 4.74
CA ASN A 242 20.20 1.70 3.33
C ASN A 242 19.17 2.55 2.57
N VAL A 243 17.90 2.55 2.99
CA VAL A 243 16.81 3.26 2.31
C VAL A 243 16.37 4.49 3.10
N GLY A 244 16.35 4.40 4.43
CA GLY A 244 15.89 5.49 5.32
C GLY A 244 16.62 6.83 5.09
N PRO A 245 17.95 6.88 5.01
CA PRO A 245 18.68 8.13 4.77
C PRO A 245 18.29 8.84 3.47
N MET A 246 17.72 8.12 2.49
CA MET A 246 17.31 8.71 1.22
C MET A 246 16.09 9.62 1.35
N PHE A 247 15.29 9.49 2.42
CA PHE A 247 14.19 10.40 2.72
C PHE A 247 14.67 11.74 3.32
N ILE A 248 15.92 11.82 3.81
CA ILE A 248 16.45 13.03 4.45
C ILE A 248 16.56 14.16 3.43
N PHE A 249 17.08 13.90 2.24
CA PHE A 249 17.26 14.94 1.22
C PHE A 249 15.93 15.58 0.76
N PRO A 250 14.89 14.80 0.39
CA PRO A 250 13.57 15.35 0.11
C PRO A 250 12.95 16.09 1.30
N ALA A 251 13.13 15.60 2.54
CA ALA A 251 12.63 16.27 3.73
C ALA A 251 13.29 17.65 3.96
N ILE A 252 14.61 17.75 3.75
CA ILE A 252 15.32 19.03 3.81
C ILE A 252 14.82 20.01 2.73
N LEU A 253 14.64 19.52 1.50
CA LEU A 253 14.07 20.35 0.44
C LEU A 253 12.69 20.90 0.82
N CYS A 254 11.81 20.04 1.35
CA CYS A 254 10.48 20.49 1.82
C CYS A 254 10.58 21.58 2.87
N ILE A 255 11.50 21.47 3.85
CA ILE A 255 11.67 22.47 4.91
C ILE A 255 12.21 23.81 4.34
N CYS A 256 13.01 23.77 3.28
CA CYS A 256 13.54 24.98 2.63
C CYS A 256 12.51 25.71 1.76
N PHE A 257 11.45 25.03 1.33
CA PHE A 257 10.41 25.59 0.44
C PHE A 257 9.12 25.97 1.17
N ILE A 258 8.96 25.60 2.44
CA ILE A 258 7.87 26.03 3.33
C ILE A 258 8.32 27.23 4.15
#